data_91a4d5db830793c47b94b7c6a03276ed
#
_entry.id   91a4d5db830793c47b94b7c6a03276ed
#
_cell.length_a   1.000
_cell.length_b   1.000
_cell.length_c   1.000
_cell.angle_alpha   90.00
_cell.angle_beta   90.00
_cell.angle_gamma   90.00
#
_symmetry.space_group_name_H-M   'P 1'
#
loop_
_entity.id
_entity.type
_entity.pdbx_description
1 polymer ?
#
loop_
_entity_poly.entity_id
_entity_poly.type
_entity_poly.pdbx_seq_one_letter_code
_entity_poly.pdbx_strand_id
1 'polypeptide(L)'
;MDIHSFTESIVKKYHTRDPFEIISARNAILIYAPLVDVRGFYQYFQRNHIIYIDEDLSEKEKLFVAAHELGHMLMHKSANAVYMDTHTCFNTNKFEIEANTFAANLLIPDEVILENRDMTIEQLSRLLGYEKSFINLRLKQRQG
;
A
#
# COMPACT_ATOMS: atom_id res chain seq x y z
N MET A 1 -14.49 -8.77 0.95
CA MET A 1 -14.04 -7.79 1.98
C MET A 1 -14.07 -6.39 1.40
N ASP A 2 -14.62 -5.46 2.15
CA ASP A 2 -14.58 -4.06 1.77
C ASP A 2 -13.26 -3.46 2.25
N ILE A 3 -12.34 -3.25 1.34
CA ILE A 3 -10.99 -2.79 1.68
C ILE A 3 -10.99 -1.36 2.18
N HIS A 4 -11.90 -0.51 1.66
CA HIS A 4 -12.01 0.85 2.16
C HIS A 4 -12.36 0.85 3.66
N SER A 5 -13.38 0.10 4.04
CA SER A 5 -13.78 0.01 5.45
C SER A 5 -12.70 -0.61 6.32
N PHE A 6 -12.03 -1.64 5.79
CA PHE A 6 -10.91 -2.25 6.50
C PHE A 6 -9.79 -1.25 6.73
N THR A 7 -9.42 -0.50 5.69
CA THR A 7 -8.35 0.50 5.79
C THR A 7 -8.70 1.56 6.83
N GLU A 8 -9.94 2.05 6.81
CA GLU A 8 -10.36 3.06 7.78
C GLU A 8 -10.34 2.51 9.20
N SER A 9 -10.63 1.24 9.40
CA SER A 9 -10.51 0.62 10.73
C SER A 9 -9.06 0.58 11.20
N ILE A 10 -8.12 0.34 10.29
CA ILE A 10 -6.69 0.34 10.61
C ILE A 10 -6.24 1.76 10.98
N VAL A 11 -6.64 2.76 10.20
CA VAL A 11 -6.30 4.15 10.49
C VAL A 11 -6.84 4.56 11.87
N LYS A 12 -8.06 4.17 12.17
CA LYS A 12 -8.67 4.48 13.47
C LYS A 12 -7.93 3.80 14.62
N LYS A 13 -7.53 2.55 14.42
CA LYS A 13 -6.83 1.79 15.45
C LYS A 13 -5.48 2.40 15.80
N TYR A 14 -4.73 2.82 14.78
CA TYR A 14 -3.36 3.32 14.98
C TYR A 14 -3.25 4.83 14.99
N HIS A 15 -4.34 5.53 14.72
CA HIS A 15 -4.39 7.01 14.72
C HIS A 15 -3.42 7.64 13.72
N THR A 16 -3.18 7.00 12.59
CA THR A 16 -2.25 7.49 11.58
C THR A 16 -2.53 6.83 10.25
N ARG A 17 -2.15 7.52 9.15
CA ARG A 17 -2.16 6.96 7.80
C ARG A 17 -0.74 6.71 7.30
N ASP A 18 0.26 6.96 8.13
CA ASP A 18 1.64 6.73 7.75
C ASP A 18 1.95 5.24 7.86
N PRO A 19 2.24 4.56 6.73
CA PRO A 19 2.51 3.12 6.78
C PRO A 19 3.72 2.78 7.62
N PHE A 20 4.71 3.65 7.69
CA PHE A 20 5.89 3.40 8.52
C PHE A 20 5.55 3.38 10.01
N GLU A 21 4.66 4.28 10.43
CA GLU A 21 4.20 4.30 11.82
C GLU A 21 3.40 3.05 12.16
N ILE A 22 2.55 2.61 11.24
CA ILE A 22 1.73 1.41 11.47
C ILE A 22 2.62 0.17 11.53
N ILE A 23 3.60 0.07 10.62
CA ILE A 23 4.56 -1.04 10.62
C ILE A 23 5.28 -1.11 11.96
N SER A 24 5.74 0.04 12.45
CA SER A 24 6.43 0.11 13.74
C SER A 24 5.50 -0.27 14.89
N ALA A 25 4.27 0.21 14.87
CA ALA A 25 3.30 -0.08 15.94
C ALA A 25 2.96 -1.57 16.02
N ARG A 26 3.08 -2.28 14.90
CA ARG A 26 2.85 -3.72 14.87
C ARG A 26 4.11 -4.53 15.15
N ASN A 27 5.20 -3.87 15.49
CA ASN A 27 6.48 -4.51 15.79
C ASN A 27 7.02 -5.32 14.61
N ALA A 28 6.70 -4.92 13.40
CA ALA A 28 7.26 -5.53 12.21
C ALA A 28 8.67 -4.99 12.00
N ILE A 29 9.50 -5.81 11.37
CA ILE A 29 10.88 -5.45 11.07
C ILE A 29 10.91 -4.81 9.70
N LEU A 30 11.50 -3.62 9.60
CA LEU A 30 11.64 -2.91 8.34
C LEU A 30 13.11 -2.88 7.96
N ILE A 31 13.42 -3.38 6.76
CA ILE A 31 14.80 -3.46 6.28
C ILE A 31 14.93 -2.75 4.94
N TYR A 32 15.84 -1.79 4.87
CA TYR A 32 16.23 -1.17 3.60
C TYR A 32 17.48 -1.88 3.09
N ALA A 33 17.44 -2.31 1.84
CA ALA A 33 18.55 -3.06 1.26
C ALA A 33 18.59 -2.82 -0.24
N PRO A 34 19.74 -3.06 -0.90
CA PRO A 34 19.79 -3.01 -2.36
C PRO A 34 19.07 -4.25 -2.91
N LEU A 35 17.93 -4.04 -3.54
CA LEU A 35 17.14 -5.11 -4.11
C LEU A 35 17.28 -5.09 -5.63
N VAL A 36 17.30 -6.29 -6.23
CA VAL A 36 17.44 -6.44 -7.68
C VAL A 36 16.09 -6.89 -8.23
N ASP A 37 15.56 -6.13 -9.19
CA ASP A 37 14.33 -6.46 -9.92
C ASP A 37 13.06 -6.47 -9.07
N VAL A 38 13.14 -6.09 -7.80
CA VAL A 38 11.96 -5.90 -6.95
C VAL A 38 12.10 -4.59 -6.20
N ARG A 39 10.97 -3.96 -5.89
CA ARG A 39 10.97 -2.73 -5.11
C ARG A 39 10.82 -3.00 -3.62
N GLY A 40 10.22 -4.13 -3.28
CA GLY A 40 10.06 -4.55 -1.90
C GLY A 40 9.39 -5.89 -1.84
N PHE A 41 9.39 -6.48 -0.66
CA PHE A 41 8.62 -7.69 -0.43
C PHE A 41 8.35 -7.86 1.06
N TYR A 42 7.32 -8.67 1.36
CA TYR A 42 6.92 -9.01 2.70
C TYR A 42 7.19 -10.48 2.95
N GLN A 43 7.74 -10.77 4.13
CA GLN A 43 8.04 -12.13 4.55
C GLN A 43 7.55 -12.33 5.98
N TYR A 44 6.86 -13.47 6.21
CA TYR A 44 6.55 -13.89 7.57
C TYR A 44 7.43 -15.11 7.88
N PHE A 45 8.35 -14.96 8.81
CA PHE A 45 9.35 -15.97 9.08
C PHE A 45 9.63 -16.04 10.58
N GLN A 46 9.53 -17.24 11.14
CA GLN A 46 9.79 -17.48 12.56
C GLN A 46 9.02 -16.50 13.45
N ARG A 47 7.73 -16.31 13.14
CA ARG A 47 6.82 -15.44 13.88
C ARG A 47 7.15 -13.95 13.76
N ASN A 48 8.04 -13.59 12.84
CA ASN A 48 8.36 -12.19 12.60
C ASN A 48 7.79 -11.75 11.26
N HIS A 49 7.18 -10.58 11.26
CA HIS A 49 6.80 -9.89 10.03
C HIS A 49 7.98 -9.04 9.59
N ILE A 50 8.43 -9.23 8.38
CA ILE A 50 9.58 -8.51 7.84
C ILE A 50 9.19 -7.86 6.53
N ILE A 51 9.46 -6.57 6.39
CA ILE A 51 9.21 -5.83 5.17
C ILE A 51 10.56 -5.33 4.66
N TYR A 52 10.88 -5.66 3.42
CA TYR A 52 12.09 -5.20 2.74
C TYR A 52 11.70 -4.14 1.72
N ILE A 53 12.46 -3.05 1.68
CA ILE A 53 12.24 -1.97 0.73
C ILE A 53 13.58 -1.64 0.08
N ASP A 54 13.57 -1.49 -1.27
CA ASP A 54 14.76 -1.12 -2.00
C ASP A 54 15.22 0.26 -1.55
N GLU A 55 16.47 0.34 -1.08
CA GLU A 55 17.00 1.58 -0.52
C GLU A 55 17.19 2.68 -1.54
N ASP A 56 17.24 2.34 -2.84
CA ASP A 56 17.48 3.33 -3.89
C ASP A 56 16.20 4.02 -4.41
N LEU A 57 15.05 3.64 -3.91
CA LEU A 57 13.79 4.29 -4.29
C LEU A 57 13.73 5.72 -3.76
N SER A 58 12.95 6.57 -4.44
CA SER A 58 12.63 7.89 -3.91
C SER A 58 11.79 7.76 -2.64
N GLU A 59 11.71 8.84 -1.87
CA GLU A 59 10.90 8.83 -0.66
C GLU A 59 9.43 8.52 -0.95
N LYS A 60 8.91 9.05 -2.05
CA LYS A 60 7.53 8.79 -2.44
C LYS A 60 7.32 7.34 -2.82
N GLU A 61 8.26 6.76 -3.56
CA GLU A 61 8.19 5.34 -3.92
C GLU A 61 8.30 4.45 -2.69
N LYS A 62 9.17 4.82 -1.75
CA LYS A 62 9.26 4.07 -0.48
C LYS A 62 7.95 4.10 0.29
N LEU A 63 7.28 5.24 0.30
CA LEU A 63 5.98 5.37 0.96
C LEU A 63 4.94 4.43 0.32
N PHE A 64 4.89 4.43 -1.00
CA PHE A 64 3.97 3.53 -1.74
C PHE A 64 4.28 2.07 -1.46
N VAL A 65 5.55 1.68 -1.54
CA VAL A 65 5.95 0.30 -1.32
C VAL A 65 5.67 -0.12 0.12
N ALA A 66 5.93 0.75 1.09
CA ALA A 66 5.62 0.46 2.48
C ALA A 66 4.12 0.21 2.68
N ALA A 67 3.27 1.04 2.07
CA ALA A 67 1.82 0.86 2.17
C ALA A 67 1.36 -0.44 1.51
N HIS A 68 1.94 -0.77 0.36
CA HIS A 68 1.62 -1.98 -0.38
C HIS A 68 2.00 -3.24 0.43
N GLU A 69 3.23 -3.27 0.95
CA GLU A 69 3.70 -4.42 1.72
C GLU A 69 2.97 -4.53 3.06
N LEU A 70 2.62 -3.40 3.66
CA LEU A 70 1.76 -3.40 4.85
C LEU A 70 0.42 -4.07 4.54
N GLY A 71 -0.14 -3.79 3.37
CA GLY A 71 -1.37 -4.44 2.92
C GLY A 71 -1.24 -5.95 2.88
N HIS A 72 -0.15 -6.46 2.32
CA HIS A 72 0.10 -7.90 2.33
C HIS A 72 0.19 -8.44 3.76
N MET A 73 0.91 -7.74 4.62
CA MET A 73 1.08 -8.17 6.01
C MET A 73 -0.25 -8.27 6.74
N LEU A 74 -1.13 -7.30 6.53
CA LEU A 74 -2.40 -7.25 7.25
C LEU A 74 -3.45 -8.19 6.68
N MET A 75 -3.44 -8.43 5.37
CA MET A 75 -4.51 -9.19 4.71
C MET A 75 -4.10 -10.57 4.23
N HIS A 76 -2.82 -10.80 3.96
CA HIS A 76 -2.37 -12.02 3.29
C HIS A 76 -1.35 -12.82 4.09
N LYS A 77 -1.20 -12.55 5.35
CA LYS A 77 -0.18 -13.19 6.20
C LYS A 77 -0.21 -14.71 6.12
N SER A 78 -1.39 -15.29 6.20
CA SER A 78 -1.54 -16.74 6.24
C SER A 78 -1.44 -17.41 4.88
N ALA A 79 -1.48 -16.64 3.81
CA ALA A 79 -1.51 -17.21 2.46
C ALA A 79 -0.13 -17.61 1.98
N ASN A 80 0.93 -16.97 2.51
CA ASN A 80 2.26 -17.20 1.98
C ASN A 80 3.34 -16.77 2.97
N ALA A 81 4.42 -17.54 3.02
CA ALA A 81 5.56 -17.21 3.88
C ALA A 81 6.41 -16.11 3.26
N VAL A 82 6.52 -16.10 1.95
CA VAL A 82 7.29 -15.08 1.23
C VAL A 82 6.45 -14.57 0.08
N TYR A 83 6.34 -13.28 -0.02
CA TYR A 83 5.57 -12.68 -1.08
C TYR A 83 6.39 -11.56 -1.70
N MET A 84 6.70 -11.69 -2.99
CA MET A 84 7.58 -10.76 -3.68
C MET A 84 6.79 -9.88 -4.63
N ASP A 85 6.99 -8.58 -4.47
CA ASP A 85 6.40 -7.59 -5.34
C ASP A 85 7.41 -7.28 -6.45
N THR A 86 7.20 -7.89 -7.62
CA THR A 86 8.17 -7.85 -8.71
C THR A 86 7.81 -6.91 -9.83
N HIS A 87 6.92 -6.06 -9.80
CA HIS A 87 6.45 -5.16 -10.84
C HIS A 87 4.96 -5.22 -10.91
N THR A 88 4.43 -4.76 -9.90
CA THR A 88 3.03 -4.85 -9.64
C THR A 88 2.13 -4.28 -10.69
N CYS A 89 2.61 -3.35 -11.50
CA CYS A 89 1.78 -2.74 -12.52
C CYS A 89 1.24 -3.74 -13.55
N PHE A 90 1.90 -4.88 -13.70
CA PHE A 90 1.44 -5.91 -14.63
C PHE A 90 0.86 -7.13 -13.93
N ASN A 91 0.84 -7.13 -12.62
CA ASN A 91 0.40 -8.29 -11.87
C ASN A 91 -1.11 -8.19 -11.63
N THR A 92 -1.86 -9.16 -12.15
CA THR A 92 -3.31 -9.23 -11.97
C THR A 92 -3.69 -10.18 -10.85
N ASN A 93 -2.72 -10.69 -10.10
CA ASN A 93 -2.99 -11.55 -8.96
C ASN A 93 -3.89 -10.83 -7.96
N LYS A 94 -4.87 -11.56 -7.45
CA LYS A 94 -5.85 -10.99 -6.54
C LYS A 94 -5.20 -10.33 -5.32
N PHE A 95 -4.17 -10.97 -4.76
CA PHE A 95 -3.50 -10.42 -3.57
C PHE A 95 -2.78 -9.11 -3.89
N GLU A 96 -2.19 -9.02 -5.09
CA GLU A 96 -1.53 -7.78 -5.50
C GLU A 96 -2.53 -6.64 -5.69
N ILE A 97 -3.66 -6.93 -6.29
CA ILE A 97 -4.72 -5.94 -6.47
C ILE A 97 -5.24 -5.47 -5.11
N GLU A 98 -5.45 -6.40 -4.19
CA GLU A 98 -5.92 -6.05 -2.85
C GLU A 98 -4.90 -5.20 -2.10
N ALA A 99 -3.62 -5.53 -2.19
CA ALA A 99 -2.57 -4.76 -1.53
C ALA A 99 -2.48 -3.34 -2.12
N ASN A 100 -2.60 -3.21 -3.45
CA ASN A 100 -2.61 -1.91 -4.09
C ASN A 100 -3.86 -1.10 -3.70
N THR A 101 -5.00 -1.77 -3.59
CA THR A 101 -6.24 -1.11 -3.17
C THR A 101 -6.13 -0.60 -1.74
N PHE A 102 -5.55 -1.41 -0.85
CA PHE A 102 -5.28 -0.97 0.52
C PHE A 102 -4.36 0.25 0.53
N ALA A 103 -3.25 0.20 -0.23
CA ALA A 103 -2.32 1.32 -0.29
C ALA A 103 -3.01 2.59 -0.79
N ALA A 104 -3.85 2.48 -1.81
CA ALA A 104 -4.58 3.63 -2.35
C ALA A 104 -5.50 4.24 -1.30
N ASN A 105 -6.21 3.40 -0.56
CA ASN A 105 -7.12 3.89 0.48
C ASN A 105 -6.38 4.48 1.66
N LEU A 106 -5.21 3.93 2.00
CA LEU A 106 -4.40 4.45 3.10
C LEU A 106 -3.80 5.82 2.76
N LEU A 107 -3.23 5.94 1.56
CA LEU A 107 -2.47 7.13 1.16
C LEU A 107 -3.35 8.26 0.63
N ILE A 108 -4.57 7.99 0.20
CA ILE A 108 -5.49 9.00 -0.33
C ILE A 108 -6.76 9.00 0.53
N PRO A 109 -6.82 9.86 1.55
CA PRO A 109 -8.01 9.89 2.42
C PRO A 109 -9.24 10.46 1.71
N ASP A 110 -10.41 10.19 2.26
CA ASP A 110 -11.69 10.64 1.70
C ASP A 110 -11.72 12.17 1.51
N GLU A 111 -11.12 12.92 2.44
CA GLU A 111 -11.11 14.37 2.38
C GLU A 111 -10.44 14.87 1.10
N VAL A 112 -9.36 14.21 0.68
CA VAL A 112 -8.65 14.58 -0.55
C VAL A 112 -9.56 14.36 -1.77
N ILE A 113 -10.28 13.25 -1.79
CA ILE A 113 -11.20 12.96 -2.89
C ILE A 113 -12.34 13.98 -2.92
N LEU A 114 -12.91 14.31 -1.77
CA LEU A 114 -14.00 15.27 -1.68
C LEU A 114 -13.58 16.68 -2.08
N GLU A 115 -12.41 17.11 -1.65
CA GLU A 115 -11.89 18.44 -1.97
C GLU A 115 -11.62 18.61 -3.46
N ASN A 116 -11.35 17.51 -4.15
CA ASN A 116 -10.96 17.52 -5.56
C ASN A 116 -11.95 16.78 -6.44
N ARG A 117 -13.22 16.70 -6.02
CA ARG A 117 -14.22 15.89 -6.71
C ARG A 117 -14.51 16.33 -8.13
N ASP A 118 -14.18 17.57 -8.49
CA ASP A 118 -14.38 18.09 -9.82
C ASP A 118 -13.21 17.84 -10.75
N MET A 119 -12.14 17.23 -10.24
CA MET A 119 -10.96 16.93 -11.05
C MET A 119 -11.13 15.65 -11.83
N THR A 120 -10.53 15.62 -13.02
CA THR A 120 -10.40 14.38 -13.80
C THR A 120 -9.33 13.49 -13.15
N ILE A 121 -9.30 12.22 -13.56
CA ILE A 121 -8.25 11.30 -13.09
C ILE A 121 -6.88 11.81 -13.45
N GLU A 122 -6.72 12.38 -14.66
CA GLU A 122 -5.44 12.97 -15.08
C GLU A 122 -5.03 14.12 -14.19
N GLN A 123 -5.97 14.97 -13.81
CA GLN A 123 -5.68 16.09 -12.92
C GLN A 123 -5.30 15.61 -11.51
N LEU A 124 -6.03 14.63 -10.98
CA LEU A 124 -5.70 14.04 -9.68
C LEU A 124 -4.33 13.37 -9.70
N SER A 125 -4.03 12.66 -10.77
CA SER A 125 -2.73 12.00 -10.93
C SER A 125 -1.60 13.01 -10.84
N ARG A 126 -1.73 14.15 -11.54
CA ARG A 126 -0.71 15.20 -11.50
C ARG A 126 -0.62 15.88 -10.13
N LEU A 127 -1.77 16.12 -9.51
CA LEU A 127 -1.79 16.78 -8.21
C LEU A 127 -1.16 15.92 -7.12
N LEU A 128 -1.54 14.64 -7.08
CA LEU A 128 -1.12 13.73 -6.01
C LEU A 128 0.19 13.02 -6.32
N GLY A 129 0.58 12.97 -7.60
CA GLY A 129 1.81 12.32 -8.00
C GLY A 129 1.74 10.81 -8.05
N TYR A 130 0.55 10.25 -8.16
CA TYR A 130 0.35 8.80 -8.30
C TYR A 130 -0.11 8.46 -9.70
N GLU A 131 0.17 7.24 -10.14
CA GLU A 131 -0.29 6.76 -11.45
C GLU A 131 -1.81 6.70 -11.51
N LYS A 132 -2.35 6.87 -12.72
CA LYS A 132 -3.82 6.84 -12.93
C LYS A 132 -4.43 5.52 -12.49
N SER A 133 -3.75 4.40 -12.68
CA SER A 133 -4.24 3.10 -12.26
C SER A 133 -4.44 3.04 -10.75
N PHE A 134 -3.54 3.65 -9.99
CA PHE A 134 -3.63 3.72 -8.54
C PHE A 134 -4.83 4.57 -8.11
N ILE A 135 -5.01 5.72 -8.76
CA ILE A 135 -6.16 6.59 -8.51
C ILE A 135 -7.46 5.84 -8.80
N ASN A 136 -7.49 5.08 -9.89
CA ASN A 136 -8.67 4.28 -10.25
C ASN A 136 -9.04 3.27 -9.16
N LEU A 137 -8.07 2.61 -8.60
CA LEU A 137 -8.32 1.66 -7.50
C LEU A 137 -8.98 2.38 -6.31
N ARG A 138 -8.51 3.58 -6.01
CA ARG A 138 -9.08 4.36 -4.91
C ARG A 138 -10.53 4.74 -5.17
N LEU A 139 -10.82 5.20 -6.38
CA LEU A 139 -12.17 5.64 -6.74
C LEU A 139 -13.15 4.50 -6.82
N LYS A 140 -12.72 3.33 -7.29
CA LYS A 140 -13.60 2.15 -7.34
C LYS A 140 -14.09 1.74 -5.97
N GLN A 141 -13.25 1.84 -4.95
CA GLN A 141 -13.65 1.48 -3.60
C GLN A 141 -14.75 2.38 -3.07
N ARG A 142 -14.79 3.65 -3.51
CA ARG A 142 -15.86 4.55 -3.08
C ARG A 142 -17.18 4.24 -3.75
N GLN A 143 -17.13 3.68 -4.96
CA GLN A 143 -18.33 3.39 -5.75
C GLN A 143 -18.96 2.04 -5.38
N GLY A 144 -18.22 1.21 -4.70
CA GLY A 144 -18.65 -0.15 -4.33
C GLY A 144 -19.41 -0.26 -3.02
#